data_12770a11f4e25927873fcbd688a208b0
#
_entry.id   12770a11f4e25927873fcbd688a208b0
#
_cell.length_a   1.000
_cell.length_b   1.000
_cell.length_c   1.000
_cell.angle_alpha   90.00
_cell.angle_beta   90.00
_cell.angle_gamma   90.00
#
_symmetry.space_group_name_H-M   'P 1'
#
loop_
_entity.id
_entity.type
_entity.pdbx_description
1 polymer ?
#
loop_
_entity_poly.entity_id
_entity_poly.type
_entity_poly.pdbx_seq_one_letter_code
_entity_poly.pdbx_strand_id
1 'polypeptide(L)'
;VNSPKTNMTKKLDTKLARIIGGKYKPTDFIIADAKDADMSLGVTAAAPRPGNEMGAAGPGIYPTRQEYIGDMKALIEQGDIDIMLTSAANGEVLSMKPGQLKKVTLAVRGNDTTDIWNPRKSNHLGSPSRAFQTVNLKRVRKFCDLVLYSMTFNNDTDADLQSLAAFKEFRMQAGDLGMRYFLEVFNPNAPTNLKEVDYGSFVNDSIVRSLAGVTAAERPLFLKVAFNGGKHLQELTEHDSTLVVGLLGGPSGTTRDTFELLKQGEQAG
;
A
#
# COMPACT_ATOMS: atom_id res chain seq x y z
N VAL A 1 32.33 -21.99 -10.06
CA VAL A 1 31.27 -22.88 -9.58
C VAL A 1 30.35 -22.05 -8.70
N ASN A 2 29.25 -21.52 -9.31
CA ASN A 2 28.22 -20.78 -8.56
C ASN A 2 27.34 -21.82 -7.86
N SER A 3 27.45 -21.90 -6.55
CA SER A 3 26.46 -22.60 -5.71
C SER A 3 25.07 -22.00 -5.95
N PRO A 4 24.02 -22.82 -6.10
CA PRO A 4 22.67 -22.28 -6.23
C PRO A 4 22.32 -21.53 -4.94
N LYS A 5 22.07 -20.22 -5.04
CA LYS A 5 21.43 -19.46 -3.97
C LYS A 5 20.08 -20.14 -3.73
N THR A 6 19.94 -20.87 -2.64
CA THR A 6 18.65 -21.35 -2.14
C THR A 6 17.81 -20.10 -1.87
N ASN A 7 17.01 -19.69 -2.84
CA ASN A 7 16.01 -18.64 -2.66
C ASN A 7 14.98 -19.19 -1.66
N MET A 8 15.13 -18.82 -0.39
CA MET A 8 14.09 -19.11 0.60
C MET A 8 12.83 -18.38 0.16
N THR A 9 11.76 -19.14 -0.06
CA THR A 9 10.45 -18.58 -0.41
C THR A 9 10.01 -17.60 0.68
N LYS A 10 9.62 -16.40 0.29
CA LYS A 10 9.13 -15.38 1.21
C LYS A 10 7.81 -15.82 1.86
N LYS A 11 7.54 -15.33 3.08
CA LYS A 11 6.26 -15.61 3.77
C LYS A 11 5.06 -15.18 2.93
N LEU A 12 5.12 -13.98 2.34
CA LEU A 12 4.08 -13.46 1.45
C LEU A 12 3.76 -14.44 0.33
N ASP A 13 4.76 -14.89 -0.41
CA ASP A 13 4.56 -15.77 -1.57
C ASP A 13 3.94 -17.11 -1.16
N THR A 14 4.34 -17.64 0.00
CA THR A 14 3.78 -18.87 0.55
C THR A 14 2.31 -18.71 0.94
N LYS A 15 1.96 -17.62 1.63
CA LYS A 15 0.57 -17.35 2.04
C LYS A 15 -0.32 -17.09 0.83
N LEU A 16 0.11 -16.23 -0.11
CA LEU A 16 -0.63 -15.94 -1.34
C LEU A 16 -0.89 -17.20 -2.17
N ALA A 17 0.10 -18.08 -2.32
CA ALA A 17 -0.11 -19.33 -3.05
C ALA A 17 -1.18 -20.22 -2.40
N ARG A 18 -1.30 -20.23 -1.07
CA ARG A 18 -2.36 -20.96 -0.37
C ARG A 18 -3.72 -20.29 -0.51
N ILE A 19 -3.77 -18.96 -0.41
CA ILE A 19 -5.01 -18.16 -0.58
C ILE A 19 -5.56 -18.38 -1.98
N ILE A 20 -4.76 -18.14 -3.01
CA ILE A 20 -5.15 -18.30 -4.43
C ILE A 20 -5.54 -19.75 -4.73
N GLY A 21 -4.88 -20.71 -4.11
CA GLY A 21 -5.17 -22.14 -4.28
C GLY A 21 -6.34 -22.67 -3.45
N GLY A 22 -7.07 -21.81 -2.73
CA GLY A 22 -8.19 -22.22 -1.85
C GLY A 22 -7.77 -23.12 -0.68
N LYS A 23 -6.49 -23.08 -0.29
CA LYS A 23 -5.90 -23.92 0.76
C LYS A 23 -5.41 -23.10 1.96
N TYR A 24 -5.93 -21.90 2.11
CA TYR A 24 -5.53 -21.01 3.20
C TYR A 24 -6.01 -21.51 4.58
N LYS A 25 -5.31 -21.06 5.59
CA LYS A 25 -5.63 -21.29 7.01
C LYS A 25 -5.81 -19.94 7.69
N PRO A 26 -6.47 -19.84 8.84
CA PRO A 26 -6.57 -18.59 9.60
C PRO A 26 -5.21 -17.94 9.89
N THR A 27 -4.14 -18.75 9.98
CA THR A 27 -2.75 -18.29 10.16
C THR A 27 -2.11 -17.72 8.89
N ASP A 28 -2.77 -17.79 7.74
CA ASP A 28 -2.28 -17.26 6.48
C ASP A 28 -2.64 -15.77 6.27
N PHE A 29 -3.15 -15.12 7.31
CA PHE A 29 -3.37 -13.68 7.34
C PHE A 29 -2.07 -12.92 6.99
N ILE A 30 -2.13 -12.05 5.98
CA ILE A 30 -0.97 -11.28 5.50
C ILE A 30 -0.92 -9.95 6.24
N ILE A 31 0.20 -9.67 6.89
CA ILE A 31 0.44 -8.43 7.63
C ILE A 31 1.47 -7.58 6.87
N ALA A 32 1.06 -6.37 6.46
CA ALA A 32 1.93 -5.37 5.91
C ALA A 32 2.09 -4.20 6.88
N ASP A 33 3.33 -3.81 7.17
CA ASP A 33 3.63 -2.57 7.88
C ASP A 33 4.03 -1.49 6.88
N ALA A 34 3.29 -0.39 6.86
CA ALA A 34 3.50 0.74 5.96
C ALA A 34 4.35 1.83 6.66
N LYS A 35 5.55 2.02 6.17
CA LYS A 35 6.54 3.01 6.62
C LYS A 35 7.00 3.92 5.47
N ASP A 36 6.09 4.23 4.55
CA ASP A 36 6.30 5.10 3.41
C ASP A 36 5.79 6.54 3.63
N ALA A 37 5.43 6.87 4.85
CA ALA A 37 4.86 8.16 5.22
C ALA A 37 5.81 9.36 4.99
N ASP A 38 7.10 9.13 4.84
CA ASP A 38 8.06 10.17 4.45
C ASP A 38 7.77 10.75 3.04
N MET A 39 7.15 9.96 2.15
CA MET A 39 6.68 10.45 0.86
C MET A 39 5.43 11.35 0.98
N SER A 40 4.68 11.21 2.04
CA SER A 40 3.45 11.99 2.31
C SER A 40 3.72 13.18 3.23
N LEU A 41 4.34 12.94 4.37
CA LEU A 41 4.46 13.86 5.49
C LEU A 41 5.87 14.48 5.64
N GLY A 42 6.84 13.98 4.91
CA GLY A 42 8.23 14.43 5.03
C GLY A 42 8.81 14.18 6.42
N VAL A 43 9.31 15.21 7.08
CA VAL A 43 9.95 15.10 8.41
C VAL A 43 9.03 14.54 9.49
N THR A 44 7.72 14.70 9.34
CA THR A 44 6.72 14.24 10.33
C THR A 44 6.25 12.81 10.08
N ALA A 45 6.90 12.06 9.23
CA ALA A 45 6.56 10.67 8.88
C ALA A 45 6.50 9.74 10.09
N ALA A 46 7.42 9.92 11.04
CA ALA A 46 7.33 9.29 12.34
C ALA A 46 6.53 10.17 13.31
N ALA A 47 5.90 9.56 14.31
CA ALA A 47 5.29 10.33 15.40
C ALA A 47 6.33 11.22 16.08
N PRO A 48 5.93 12.36 16.64
CA PRO A 48 6.85 13.18 17.42
C PRO A 48 7.33 12.41 18.65
N ARG A 49 8.52 12.77 19.14
CA ARG A 49 9.04 12.21 20.38
C ARG A 49 8.13 12.56 21.56
N PRO A 50 8.07 11.71 22.60
CA PRO A 50 7.26 11.98 23.78
C PRO A 50 7.43 13.41 24.32
N GLY A 51 6.32 14.06 24.67
CA GLY A 51 6.30 15.44 25.15
C GLY A 51 6.23 16.51 24.07
N ASN A 52 6.27 16.15 22.78
CA ASN A 52 6.09 17.09 21.68
C ASN A 52 4.72 16.92 21.01
N GLU A 53 4.21 18.01 20.47
CA GLU A 53 2.91 18.02 19.76
C GLU A 53 3.06 17.65 18.29
N MET A 54 2.00 17.04 17.73
CA MET A 54 1.91 16.81 16.29
C MET A 54 1.95 18.14 15.51
N GLY A 55 2.74 18.17 14.44
CA GLY A 55 2.88 19.37 13.62
C GLY A 55 3.84 20.43 14.14
N ALA A 56 4.39 20.28 15.36
CA ALA A 56 5.42 21.16 15.90
C ALA A 56 6.66 21.21 14.97
N ALA A 57 7.41 22.28 15.04
CA ALA A 57 8.61 22.49 14.24
C ALA A 57 9.82 22.78 15.12
N GLY A 58 10.96 22.22 14.75
CA GLY A 58 12.23 22.45 15.42
C GLY A 58 13.12 21.20 15.48
N PRO A 59 14.39 21.37 15.82
CA PRO A 59 15.32 20.26 16.00
C PRO A 59 14.87 19.33 17.15
N GLY A 60 15.04 18.02 16.97
CA GLY A 60 14.81 17.02 18.03
C GLY A 60 13.35 16.67 18.30
N ILE A 61 12.37 17.32 17.64
CA ILE A 61 10.94 17.03 17.85
C ILE A 61 10.57 15.67 17.27
N TYR A 62 11.03 15.37 16.07
CA TYR A 62 10.78 14.10 15.38
C TYR A 62 12.01 13.20 15.38
N PRO A 63 11.85 11.88 15.31
CA PRO A 63 12.95 10.96 15.05
C PRO A 63 13.71 11.33 13.79
N THR A 64 15.00 11.11 13.80
CA THR A 64 15.83 11.21 12.59
C THR A 64 15.49 10.10 11.60
N ARG A 65 15.85 10.27 10.34
CA ARG A 65 15.71 9.21 9.32
C ARG A 65 16.42 7.91 9.74
N GLN A 66 17.56 8.02 10.43
CA GLN A 66 18.32 6.85 10.88
C GLN A 66 17.55 6.07 11.97
N GLU A 67 16.93 6.76 12.91
CA GLU A 67 16.07 6.14 13.93
C GLU A 67 14.84 5.50 13.28
N TYR A 68 14.17 6.20 12.37
CA TYR A 68 13.03 5.67 11.63
C TYR A 68 13.37 4.38 10.85
N ILE A 69 14.54 4.32 10.22
CA ILE A 69 15.06 3.09 9.59
C ILE A 69 15.40 2.03 10.66
N GLY A 70 15.87 2.44 11.82
CA GLY A 70 16.10 1.56 12.98
C GLY A 70 14.85 0.83 13.42
N ASP A 71 13.72 1.54 13.53
CA ASP A 71 12.41 0.97 13.88
C ASP A 71 11.94 -0.03 12.82
N MET A 72 12.09 0.28 11.53
CA MET A 72 11.79 -0.66 10.44
C MET A 72 12.61 -1.96 10.57
N LYS A 73 13.89 -1.85 10.89
CA LYS A 73 14.77 -3.01 11.10
C LYS A 73 14.32 -3.87 12.27
N ALA A 74 13.94 -3.24 13.39
CA ALA A 74 13.42 -3.92 14.57
C ALA A 74 12.14 -4.72 14.25
N LEU A 75 11.20 -4.13 13.51
CA LEU A 75 9.98 -4.80 13.07
C LEU A 75 10.25 -5.98 12.11
N ILE A 76 11.20 -5.82 11.20
CA ILE A 76 11.62 -6.92 10.33
C ILE A 76 12.26 -8.07 11.13
N GLU A 77 13.08 -7.75 12.14
CA GLU A 77 13.74 -8.72 13.01
C GLU A 77 12.77 -9.44 13.94
N GLN A 78 11.74 -8.75 14.43
CA GLN A 78 10.63 -9.32 15.21
C GLN A 78 9.94 -10.44 14.43
N GLY A 79 9.74 -10.25 13.12
CA GLY A 79 9.35 -11.32 12.20
C GLY A 79 7.85 -11.58 12.10
N ASP A 80 6.99 -10.73 12.63
CA ASP A 80 5.53 -10.89 12.58
C ASP A 80 4.92 -10.36 11.28
N ILE A 81 5.62 -9.46 10.59
CA ILE A 81 5.17 -8.91 9.31
C ILE A 81 5.57 -9.79 8.12
N ASP A 82 4.78 -9.74 7.06
CA ASP A 82 5.04 -10.38 5.77
C ASP A 82 5.61 -9.39 4.75
N ILE A 83 5.17 -8.13 4.84
CA ILE A 83 5.57 -7.05 3.95
C ILE A 83 6.06 -5.85 4.79
N MET A 84 7.20 -5.30 4.43
CA MET A 84 7.66 -3.98 4.85
C MET A 84 7.52 -3.04 3.66
N LEU A 85 6.55 -2.13 3.70
CA LEU A 85 6.36 -1.09 2.68
C LEU A 85 7.09 0.19 3.10
N THR A 86 7.91 0.73 2.20
CA THR A 86 8.70 1.93 2.48
C THR A 86 8.78 2.86 1.26
N SER A 87 9.36 4.06 1.46
CA SER A 87 9.85 4.88 0.34
C SER A 87 11.05 4.22 -0.35
N ALA A 88 11.31 4.59 -1.60
CA ALA A 88 12.45 4.07 -2.35
C ALA A 88 13.79 4.31 -1.65
N ALA A 89 13.95 5.50 -1.05
CA ALA A 89 15.17 5.88 -0.34
C ALA A 89 15.44 5.01 0.90
N ASN A 90 14.40 4.69 1.68
CA ASN A 90 14.54 3.83 2.86
C ASN A 90 14.67 2.36 2.48
N GLY A 91 13.93 1.92 1.45
CA GLY A 91 14.01 0.55 0.93
C GLY A 91 15.40 0.18 0.43
N GLU A 92 16.08 1.10 -0.27
CA GLU A 92 17.46 0.90 -0.69
C GLU A 92 18.37 0.62 0.51
N VAL A 93 18.28 1.43 1.58
CA VAL A 93 19.10 1.23 2.80
C VAL A 93 18.79 -0.10 3.49
N LEU A 94 17.51 -0.48 3.59
CA LEU A 94 17.11 -1.76 4.17
C LEU A 94 17.64 -2.96 3.38
N SER A 95 17.78 -2.83 2.07
CA SER A 95 18.26 -3.89 1.19
C SER A 95 19.78 -4.11 1.25
N MET A 96 20.56 -3.15 1.76
CA MET A 96 22.03 -3.22 1.76
C MET A 96 22.60 -4.29 2.70
N LYS A 97 21.89 -4.64 3.79
CA LYS A 97 22.37 -5.66 4.73
C LYS A 97 21.95 -7.06 4.26
N PRO A 98 22.90 -7.91 3.85
CA PRO A 98 22.58 -9.27 3.44
C PRO A 98 21.80 -10.04 4.54
N GLY A 99 20.71 -10.68 4.14
CA GLY A 99 19.94 -11.53 5.04
C GLY A 99 18.92 -10.82 5.92
N GLN A 100 18.89 -9.50 5.99
CA GLN A 100 17.89 -8.75 6.78
C GLN A 100 16.46 -9.03 6.29
N LEU A 101 16.26 -9.12 4.99
CA LEU A 101 14.97 -9.36 4.34
C LEU A 101 14.74 -10.83 3.97
N LYS A 102 15.29 -11.80 4.72
CA LYS A 102 15.17 -13.22 4.37
C LYS A 102 13.73 -13.73 4.27
N LYS A 103 12.90 -13.36 5.22
CA LYS A 103 11.51 -13.81 5.33
C LYS A 103 10.49 -12.75 4.95
N VAL A 104 10.81 -11.47 5.12
CA VAL A 104 9.94 -10.33 4.87
C VAL A 104 10.11 -9.86 3.43
N THR A 105 9.00 -9.58 2.75
CA THR A 105 9.01 -8.98 1.42
C THR A 105 9.14 -7.47 1.55
N LEU A 106 10.16 -6.90 0.92
CA LEU A 106 10.27 -5.44 0.78
C LEU A 106 9.30 -4.99 -0.31
N ALA A 107 8.51 -3.99 -0.02
CA ALA A 107 7.72 -3.27 -0.99
C ALA A 107 8.09 -1.78 -0.97
N VAL A 108 8.01 -1.12 -2.12
CA VAL A 108 8.28 0.30 -2.26
C VAL A 108 7.05 0.99 -2.82
N ARG A 109 6.70 2.17 -2.28
CA ARG A 109 5.66 3.00 -2.90
C ARG A 109 6.09 3.41 -4.30
N GLY A 110 5.31 3.01 -5.31
CA GLY A 110 5.63 3.18 -6.73
C GLY A 110 5.12 4.48 -7.35
N ASN A 111 4.14 5.13 -6.70
CA ASN A 111 3.63 6.42 -7.11
C ASN A 111 3.21 7.28 -5.92
N ASP A 112 2.87 8.50 -6.19
CA ASP A 112 2.34 9.48 -5.26
C ASP A 112 0.92 9.88 -5.67
N THR A 113 0.12 10.36 -4.72
CA THR A 113 -1.17 11.01 -4.97
C THR A 113 -1.29 12.28 -4.14
N THR A 114 -1.97 13.29 -4.67
CA THR A 114 -2.02 14.60 -4.01
C THR A 114 -2.83 14.61 -2.72
N ASP A 115 -3.75 13.69 -2.53
CA ASP A 115 -4.55 13.53 -1.31
C ASP A 115 -3.73 13.03 -0.11
N ILE A 116 -2.68 12.26 -0.34
CA ILE A 116 -1.77 11.83 0.72
C ILE A 116 -0.51 12.71 0.82
N TRP A 117 -0.20 13.47 -0.21
CA TRP A 117 0.96 14.38 -0.22
C TRP A 117 0.67 15.60 0.66
N ASN A 118 0.91 15.44 1.95
CA ASN A 118 0.49 16.35 3.00
C ASN A 118 1.65 16.86 3.88
N PRO A 119 2.64 17.58 3.32
CA PRO A 119 3.61 18.30 4.12
C PRO A 119 2.90 19.29 5.06
N ARG A 120 3.51 19.59 6.19
CA ARG A 120 2.95 20.57 7.15
C ARG A 120 2.51 21.86 6.46
N LYS A 121 1.28 22.29 6.74
CA LYS A 121 0.63 23.50 6.16
C LYS A 121 0.30 23.39 4.66
N SER A 122 0.32 22.19 4.09
CA SER A 122 -0.20 22.01 2.72
C SER A 122 -1.73 22.16 2.70
N ASN A 123 -2.27 22.42 1.52
CA ASN A 123 -3.71 22.54 1.28
C ASN A 123 -4.21 21.56 0.21
N HIS A 124 -3.44 20.53 -0.10
CA HIS A 124 -3.75 19.60 -1.20
C HIS A 124 -4.98 18.75 -0.95
N LEU A 125 -5.30 18.48 0.32
CA LEU A 125 -6.41 17.60 0.71
C LEU A 125 -7.80 18.11 0.27
N GLY A 126 -7.95 19.39 0.01
CA GLY A 126 -9.22 19.98 -0.41
C GLY A 126 -9.51 19.87 -1.91
N SER A 127 -8.63 19.27 -2.69
CA SER A 127 -8.78 19.13 -4.15
C SER A 127 -8.87 17.64 -4.53
N PRO A 128 -9.55 17.30 -5.65
CA PRO A 128 -9.56 15.94 -6.16
C PRO A 128 -8.16 15.40 -6.34
N SER A 129 -7.95 14.16 -5.91
CA SER A 129 -6.66 13.50 -5.96
C SER A 129 -6.14 13.40 -7.39
N ARG A 130 -4.84 13.64 -7.56
CA ARG A 130 -4.12 13.44 -8.82
C ARG A 130 -2.94 12.52 -8.57
N ALA A 131 -2.87 11.44 -9.33
CA ALA A 131 -1.74 10.53 -9.28
C ALA A 131 -0.54 11.13 -10.04
N PHE A 132 0.65 10.97 -9.48
CA PHE A 132 1.92 11.32 -10.12
C PHE A 132 3.01 10.34 -9.65
N GLN A 133 4.18 10.39 -10.24
CA GLN A 133 5.26 9.45 -9.93
C GLN A 133 6.58 10.19 -9.77
N THR A 134 7.18 10.11 -8.59
CA THR A 134 8.54 10.60 -8.32
C THR A 134 9.57 9.47 -8.32
N VAL A 135 9.13 8.24 -8.14
CA VAL A 135 9.98 7.06 -8.04
C VAL A 135 10.46 6.59 -9.42
N ASN A 136 11.75 6.28 -9.52
CA ASN A 136 12.31 5.63 -10.71
C ASN A 136 12.30 4.09 -10.53
N LEU A 137 11.30 3.43 -11.10
CA LEU A 137 11.10 1.98 -10.98
C LEU A 137 12.31 1.18 -11.48
N LYS A 138 13.01 1.63 -12.51
CA LYS A 138 14.23 0.98 -13.01
C LYS A 138 15.37 0.96 -11.96
N ARG A 139 15.41 1.97 -11.10
CA ARG A 139 16.35 1.99 -9.97
C ARG A 139 15.88 1.08 -8.84
N VAL A 140 14.60 1.14 -8.49
CA VAL A 140 13.97 0.30 -7.46
C VAL A 140 14.10 -1.19 -7.80
N ARG A 141 13.92 -1.58 -9.06
CA ARG A 141 14.03 -2.98 -9.50
C ARG A 141 15.34 -3.67 -9.13
N LYS A 142 16.39 -2.90 -8.89
CA LYS A 142 17.70 -3.44 -8.49
C LYS A 142 17.70 -4.09 -7.10
N PHE A 143 16.77 -3.71 -6.23
CA PHE A 143 16.73 -4.19 -4.85
C PHE A 143 15.33 -4.64 -4.38
N CYS A 144 14.28 -4.32 -5.13
CA CYS A 144 12.90 -4.63 -4.80
C CYS A 144 12.14 -5.04 -6.06
N ASP A 145 11.24 -6.02 -5.95
CA ASP A 145 10.41 -6.51 -7.04
C ASP A 145 8.92 -6.31 -6.81
N LEU A 146 8.52 -5.79 -5.65
CA LEU A 146 7.13 -5.51 -5.29
C LEU A 146 6.95 -4.00 -5.05
N VAL A 147 5.97 -3.41 -5.70
CA VAL A 147 5.66 -1.99 -5.52
C VAL A 147 4.18 -1.78 -5.20
N LEU A 148 3.89 -0.73 -4.43
CA LEU A 148 2.53 -0.24 -4.21
C LEU A 148 2.20 0.78 -5.31
N TYR A 149 1.03 0.65 -5.92
CA TYR A 149 0.40 1.73 -6.67
C TYR A 149 -0.85 2.19 -5.95
N SER A 150 -1.00 3.49 -5.72
CA SER A 150 -2.17 4.08 -5.05
C SER A 150 -2.97 4.96 -6.00
N MET A 151 -4.28 4.94 -5.86
CA MET A 151 -5.18 5.85 -6.55
C MET A 151 -6.41 6.16 -5.73
N THR A 152 -7.03 7.31 -6.03
CA THR A 152 -8.24 7.79 -5.40
C THR A 152 -9.16 8.31 -6.49
N PHE A 153 -10.39 7.82 -6.52
CA PHE A 153 -11.42 8.34 -7.40
C PHE A 153 -12.28 9.36 -6.65
N ASN A 154 -12.57 10.48 -7.28
CA ASN A 154 -13.30 11.58 -6.65
C ASN A 154 -14.65 11.88 -7.32
N ASN A 155 -15.09 11.08 -8.30
CA ASN A 155 -16.22 11.44 -9.15
C ASN A 155 -16.00 12.79 -9.87
N ASP A 156 -14.74 13.07 -10.19
CA ASP A 156 -14.27 14.20 -10.96
C ASP A 156 -13.63 13.68 -12.24
N THR A 157 -14.28 13.96 -13.39
CA THR A 157 -13.92 13.34 -14.66
C THR A 157 -12.45 13.58 -15.04
N ASP A 158 -11.94 14.80 -14.86
CA ASP A 158 -10.58 15.14 -15.28
C ASP A 158 -9.53 14.49 -14.38
N ALA A 159 -9.74 14.51 -13.05
CA ALA A 159 -8.85 13.91 -12.09
C ALA A 159 -8.87 12.37 -12.20
N ASP A 160 -10.05 11.77 -12.35
CA ASP A 160 -10.21 10.31 -12.44
C ASP A 160 -9.62 9.77 -13.76
N LEU A 161 -9.81 10.46 -14.90
CA LEU A 161 -9.17 10.11 -16.17
C LEU A 161 -7.64 10.24 -16.11
N GLN A 162 -7.13 11.28 -15.47
CA GLN A 162 -5.69 11.45 -15.26
C GLN A 162 -5.12 10.30 -14.41
N SER A 163 -5.82 9.89 -13.35
CA SER A 163 -5.43 8.78 -12.49
C SER A 163 -5.40 7.45 -13.25
N LEU A 164 -6.39 7.19 -14.10
CA LEU A 164 -6.41 6.01 -14.96
C LEU A 164 -5.29 6.00 -16.00
N ALA A 165 -4.98 7.15 -16.61
CA ALA A 165 -3.87 7.28 -17.55
C ALA A 165 -2.53 7.03 -16.85
N ALA A 166 -2.30 7.62 -15.69
CA ALA A 166 -1.10 7.40 -14.87
C ALA A 166 -0.97 5.93 -14.43
N PHE A 167 -2.07 5.29 -14.08
CA PHE A 167 -2.09 3.86 -13.74
C PHE A 167 -1.69 2.97 -14.94
N LYS A 168 -2.15 3.29 -16.14
CA LYS A 168 -1.73 2.58 -17.35
C LYS A 168 -0.23 2.71 -17.58
N GLU A 169 0.32 3.92 -17.50
CA GLU A 169 1.76 4.16 -17.66
C GLU A 169 2.59 3.39 -16.62
N PHE A 170 2.16 3.40 -15.38
CA PHE A 170 2.80 2.64 -14.31
C PHE A 170 2.82 1.13 -14.62
N ARG A 171 1.67 0.54 -15.04
CA ARG A 171 1.59 -0.89 -15.34
C ARG A 171 2.52 -1.29 -16.49
N MET A 172 2.62 -0.46 -17.52
CA MET A 172 3.55 -0.68 -18.63
C MET A 172 5.00 -0.68 -18.12
N GLN A 173 5.41 0.32 -17.31
CA GLN A 173 6.73 0.37 -16.72
C GLN A 173 7.02 -0.82 -15.81
N ALA A 174 6.08 -1.20 -14.97
CA ALA A 174 6.22 -2.34 -14.07
C ALA A 174 6.37 -3.66 -14.85
N GLY A 175 5.54 -3.86 -15.88
CA GLY A 175 5.58 -5.01 -16.78
C GLY A 175 6.92 -5.15 -17.51
N ASP A 176 7.42 -4.07 -18.12
CA ASP A 176 8.72 -4.05 -18.81
C ASP A 176 9.89 -4.40 -17.88
N LEU A 177 9.76 -4.09 -16.59
CA LEU A 177 10.78 -4.38 -15.58
C LEU A 177 10.58 -5.73 -14.88
N GLY A 178 9.50 -6.47 -15.18
CA GLY A 178 9.14 -7.70 -14.48
C GLY A 178 8.90 -7.46 -12.98
N MET A 179 8.28 -6.33 -12.62
CA MET A 179 7.92 -5.98 -11.24
C MET A 179 6.47 -6.37 -10.98
N ARG A 180 6.26 -6.91 -9.79
CA ARG A 180 4.91 -7.16 -9.24
C ARG A 180 4.42 -5.89 -8.55
N TYR A 181 3.12 -5.72 -8.46
CA TYR A 181 2.54 -4.62 -7.70
C TYR A 181 1.25 -5.03 -7.01
N PHE A 182 0.88 -4.28 -6.00
CA PHE A 182 -0.47 -4.30 -5.42
C PHE A 182 -1.10 -2.92 -5.57
N LEU A 183 -2.42 -2.91 -5.71
CA LEU A 183 -3.19 -1.71 -5.97
C LEU A 183 -3.92 -1.27 -4.71
N GLU A 184 -3.63 -0.06 -4.25
CA GLU A 184 -4.33 0.59 -3.15
C GLU A 184 -5.35 1.57 -3.71
N VAL A 185 -6.60 1.48 -3.23
CA VAL A 185 -7.65 2.40 -3.63
C VAL A 185 -8.28 3.02 -2.38
N PHE A 186 -8.19 4.35 -2.31
CA PHE A 186 -8.77 5.14 -1.23
C PHE A 186 -10.19 5.57 -1.53
N ASN A 187 -10.92 5.93 -0.48
CA ASN A 187 -12.18 6.65 -0.62
C ASN A 187 -11.95 8.06 -1.17
N PRO A 188 -12.97 8.67 -1.82
CA PRO A 188 -12.90 10.06 -2.27
C PRO A 188 -12.41 11.00 -1.17
N ASN A 189 -11.47 11.88 -1.48
CA ASN A 189 -10.83 12.78 -0.53
C ASN A 189 -11.34 14.23 -0.61
N ALA A 190 -11.92 14.62 -1.74
CA ALA A 190 -12.41 15.97 -1.98
C ALA A 190 -13.94 16.01 -1.96
N PRO A 191 -14.55 17.20 -1.86
CA PRO A 191 -15.98 17.36 -2.06
C PRO A 191 -16.42 16.71 -3.36
N THR A 192 -17.42 15.85 -3.27
CA THR A 192 -17.99 15.09 -4.37
C THR A 192 -19.51 15.16 -4.30
N ASN A 193 -20.20 14.85 -5.39
CA ASN A 193 -21.67 14.71 -5.41
C ASN A 193 -22.14 13.38 -4.78
N LEU A 194 -21.21 12.53 -4.36
CA LEU A 194 -21.52 11.29 -3.67
C LEU A 194 -21.73 11.54 -2.17
N LYS A 195 -22.70 10.85 -1.60
CA LYS A 195 -22.83 10.74 -0.16
C LYS A 195 -21.82 9.72 0.35
N GLU A 196 -21.32 9.90 1.56
CA GLU A 196 -20.35 8.99 2.17
C GLU A 196 -20.86 7.55 2.21
N VAL A 197 -22.15 7.35 2.41
CA VAL A 197 -22.81 6.03 2.39
C VAL A 197 -22.69 5.31 1.03
N ASP A 198 -22.48 6.05 -0.05
CA ASP A 198 -22.37 5.50 -1.40
C ASP A 198 -20.91 5.20 -1.80
N TYR A 199 -19.93 5.55 -0.95
CA TYR A 199 -18.51 5.37 -1.28
C TYR A 199 -18.15 3.91 -1.56
N GLY A 200 -18.72 2.97 -0.83
CA GLY A 200 -18.41 1.55 -1.02
C GLY A 200 -18.73 1.06 -2.42
N SER A 201 -19.96 1.31 -2.90
CA SER A 201 -20.38 0.94 -4.25
C SER A 201 -19.56 1.68 -5.32
N PHE A 202 -19.37 2.99 -5.15
CA PHE A 202 -18.57 3.79 -6.08
C PHE A 202 -17.14 3.30 -6.21
N VAL A 203 -16.50 2.96 -5.09
CA VAL A 203 -15.12 2.45 -5.07
C VAL A 203 -15.05 1.07 -5.70
N ASN A 204 -16.01 0.17 -5.41
CA ASN A 204 -16.07 -1.15 -6.04
C ASN A 204 -16.21 -1.04 -7.55
N ASP A 205 -17.16 -0.25 -8.05
CA ASP A 205 -17.36 -0.01 -9.47
C ASP A 205 -16.12 0.58 -10.13
N SER A 206 -15.46 1.51 -9.47
CA SER A 206 -14.23 2.15 -9.95
C SER A 206 -13.07 1.15 -10.04
N ILE A 207 -12.92 0.25 -9.07
CA ILE A 207 -11.93 -0.83 -9.09
C ILE A 207 -12.19 -1.77 -10.26
N VAL A 208 -13.41 -2.31 -10.35
CA VAL A 208 -13.79 -3.24 -11.41
C VAL A 208 -13.59 -2.59 -12.79
N ARG A 209 -14.04 -1.35 -12.95
CA ARG A 209 -13.85 -0.58 -14.19
C ARG A 209 -12.37 -0.39 -14.54
N SER A 210 -11.52 -0.11 -13.53
CA SER A 210 -10.08 0.08 -13.75
C SER A 210 -9.39 -1.20 -14.19
N LEU A 211 -9.84 -2.36 -13.70
CA LEU A 211 -9.27 -3.66 -14.00
C LEU A 211 -9.88 -4.30 -15.27
N ALA A 212 -11.03 -3.82 -15.76
CA ALA A 212 -11.66 -4.35 -16.96
C ALA A 212 -10.81 -4.24 -18.24
N GLY A 213 -9.91 -3.26 -18.29
CA GLY A 213 -8.94 -3.08 -19.39
C GLY A 213 -7.57 -3.74 -19.12
N VAL A 214 -7.44 -4.57 -18.08
CA VAL A 214 -6.16 -5.14 -17.62
C VAL A 214 -6.13 -6.64 -17.85
N THR A 215 -5.17 -7.11 -18.64
CA THR A 215 -4.97 -8.55 -18.88
C THR A 215 -4.39 -9.24 -17.64
N ALA A 216 -4.53 -10.55 -17.55
CA ALA A 216 -4.05 -11.35 -16.42
C ALA A 216 -2.57 -11.12 -16.11
N ALA A 217 -1.75 -10.89 -17.14
CA ALA A 217 -0.31 -10.64 -16.99
C ALA A 217 0.03 -9.29 -16.32
N GLU A 218 -0.91 -8.34 -16.33
CA GLU A 218 -0.75 -7.00 -15.78
C GLU A 218 -1.58 -6.76 -14.52
N ARG A 219 -2.28 -7.79 -14.00
CA ARG A 219 -3.12 -7.65 -12.80
C ARG A 219 -2.28 -7.40 -11.55
N PRO A 220 -2.83 -6.64 -10.59
CA PRO A 220 -2.20 -6.51 -9.27
C PRO A 220 -2.14 -7.86 -8.57
N LEU A 221 -1.12 -8.06 -7.75
CA LEU A 221 -0.94 -9.25 -6.94
C LEU A 221 -2.07 -9.41 -5.90
N PHE A 222 -2.53 -8.29 -5.37
CA PHE A 222 -3.70 -8.15 -4.50
C PHE A 222 -4.16 -6.68 -4.48
N LEU A 223 -5.36 -6.47 -3.98
CA LEU A 223 -5.92 -5.14 -3.72
C LEU A 223 -5.69 -4.75 -2.24
N LYS A 224 -5.62 -3.46 -1.98
CA LYS A 224 -5.67 -2.85 -0.66
C LYS A 224 -6.72 -1.75 -0.70
N VAL A 225 -7.87 -1.96 -0.04
CA VAL A 225 -9.04 -1.09 -0.17
C VAL A 225 -9.44 -0.48 1.17
N ALA A 226 -10.08 0.69 1.12
CA ALA A 226 -10.72 1.27 2.28
C ALA A 226 -11.91 0.38 2.70
N PHE A 227 -12.11 0.25 4.02
CA PHE A 227 -13.21 -0.53 4.55
C PHE A 227 -14.50 0.31 4.55
N ASN A 228 -15.44 -0.04 3.69
CA ASN A 228 -16.76 0.59 3.56
C ASN A 228 -17.89 -0.32 4.06
N GLY A 229 -17.58 -1.25 4.97
CA GLY A 229 -18.52 -2.25 5.51
C GLY A 229 -18.43 -3.61 4.82
N GLY A 230 -18.79 -4.66 5.56
CA GLY A 230 -18.68 -6.04 5.12
C GLY A 230 -19.44 -6.36 3.82
N LYS A 231 -20.60 -5.72 3.59
CA LYS A 231 -21.38 -5.93 2.35
C LYS A 231 -20.63 -5.50 1.09
N HIS A 232 -19.98 -4.35 1.12
CA HIS A 232 -19.20 -3.87 -0.03
C HIS A 232 -17.93 -4.68 -0.24
N LEU A 233 -17.33 -5.16 0.84
CA LEU A 233 -16.19 -6.06 0.73
C LEU A 233 -16.61 -7.39 0.09
N GLN A 234 -17.71 -7.99 0.57
CA GLN A 234 -18.27 -9.22 0.02
C GLN A 234 -18.66 -9.06 -1.45
N GLU A 235 -19.31 -7.95 -1.82
CA GLU A 235 -19.66 -7.64 -3.22
C GLU A 235 -18.43 -7.69 -4.12
N LEU A 236 -17.32 -7.08 -3.71
CA LEU A 236 -16.08 -7.04 -4.49
C LEU A 236 -15.44 -8.43 -4.62
N THR A 237 -15.38 -9.20 -3.53
CA THR A 237 -14.79 -10.55 -3.51
C THR A 237 -15.64 -11.57 -4.28
N GLU A 238 -16.96 -11.47 -4.22
CA GLU A 238 -17.87 -12.32 -4.99
C GLU A 238 -17.88 -11.97 -6.48
N HIS A 239 -17.71 -10.67 -6.83
CA HIS A 239 -17.68 -10.24 -8.23
C HIS A 239 -16.51 -10.86 -9.00
N ASP A 240 -15.34 -10.92 -8.39
CA ASP A 240 -14.14 -11.53 -9.00
C ASP A 240 -13.33 -12.30 -7.96
N SER A 241 -13.61 -13.58 -7.84
CA SER A 241 -12.95 -14.51 -6.91
C SER A 241 -11.46 -14.73 -7.20
N THR A 242 -10.93 -14.19 -8.30
CA THR A 242 -9.49 -14.22 -8.60
C THR A 242 -8.72 -13.07 -7.95
N LEU A 243 -9.42 -12.09 -7.40
CA LEU A 243 -8.83 -10.96 -6.68
C LEU A 243 -8.61 -11.33 -5.21
N VAL A 244 -7.39 -11.16 -4.74
CA VAL A 244 -7.10 -11.20 -3.31
C VAL A 244 -7.30 -9.78 -2.76
N VAL A 245 -8.20 -9.62 -1.81
CA VAL A 245 -8.55 -8.31 -1.25
C VAL A 245 -7.98 -8.17 0.16
N GLY A 246 -7.18 -7.14 0.36
CA GLY A 246 -6.66 -6.71 1.66
C GLY A 246 -7.29 -5.37 2.07
N LEU A 247 -7.26 -5.10 3.35
CA LEU A 247 -7.85 -3.89 3.93
C LEU A 247 -6.80 -2.87 4.35
N LEU A 248 -7.15 -1.60 4.23
CA LEU A 248 -6.46 -0.51 4.90
C LEU A 248 -6.70 -0.64 6.40
N GLY A 249 -5.65 -0.93 7.18
CA GLY A 249 -5.74 -1.17 8.62
C GLY A 249 -6.00 0.08 9.47
N GLY A 250 -6.07 1.25 8.85
CA GLY A 250 -6.23 2.52 9.54
C GLY A 250 -4.97 3.02 10.26
N PRO A 251 -4.97 4.24 10.77
CA PRO A 251 -3.86 4.80 11.54
C PRO A 251 -3.73 4.11 12.91
N SER A 252 -2.51 4.10 13.45
CA SER A 252 -2.25 3.60 14.80
C SER A 252 -3.10 4.36 15.84
N GLY A 253 -3.66 3.66 16.82
CA GLY A 253 -4.49 4.25 17.88
C GLY A 253 -5.99 3.95 17.76
N THR A 254 -6.46 3.36 16.65
CA THR A 254 -7.86 2.94 16.45
C THR A 254 -8.06 1.44 16.70
N THR A 255 -7.51 0.94 17.81
CA THR A 255 -7.43 -0.51 18.07
C THR A 255 -8.76 -1.24 18.00
N ARG A 256 -9.82 -0.68 18.59
CA ARG A 256 -11.16 -1.30 18.58
C ARG A 256 -11.72 -1.39 17.17
N ASP A 257 -11.65 -0.30 16.42
CA ASP A 257 -12.16 -0.22 15.06
C ASP A 257 -11.35 -1.14 14.12
N THR A 258 -10.05 -1.25 14.35
CA THR A 258 -9.18 -2.19 13.63
C THR A 258 -9.59 -3.64 13.88
N PHE A 259 -9.90 -4.04 15.10
CA PHE A 259 -10.35 -5.40 15.40
C PHE A 259 -11.71 -5.71 14.78
N GLU A 260 -12.66 -4.77 14.82
CA GLU A 260 -13.95 -4.94 14.17
C GLU A 260 -13.83 -5.05 12.66
N LEU A 261 -12.98 -4.22 12.05
CA LEU A 261 -12.64 -4.27 10.62
C LEU A 261 -12.05 -5.64 10.23
N LEU A 262 -11.10 -6.15 11.00
CA LEU A 262 -10.47 -7.46 10.75
C LEU A 262 -11.50 -8.60 10.84
N LYS A 263 -12.37 -8.56 11.85
CA LYS A 263 -13.43 -9.55 12.03
C LYS A 263 -14.43 -9.54 10.86
N GLN A 264 -14.88 -8.36 10.44
CA GLN A 264 -15.79 -8.25 9.30
C GLN A 264 -15.11 -8.62 7.98
N GLY A 265 -13.82 -8.32 7.84
CA GLY A 265 -13.02 -8.74 6.69
C GLY A 265 -12.91 -10.26 6.58
N GLU A 266 -12.65 -10.94 7.69
CA GLU A 266 -12.61 -12.42 7.74
C GLU A 266 -13.97 -13.04 7.37
N GLN A 267 -15.08 -12.42 7.78
CA GLN A 267 -16.42 -12.89 7.47
C GLN A 267 -16.83 -12.69 6.00
N ALA A 268 -16.21 -11.74 5.32
CA ALA A 268 -16.49 -11.43 3.91
C ALA A 268 -15.65 -12.27 2.93
N GLY A 269 -14.72 -13.07 3.43
CA GLY A 269 -13.80 -13.90 2.61
C GLY A 269 -12.57 -13.15 2.23
#